data_f87078391d3155f3869bdf67e1f008e1
#
_entry.id   f87078391d3155f3869bdf67e1f008e1
#
_cell.length_a   1.000
_cell.length_b   1.000
_cell.length_c   1.000
_cell.angle_alpha   90.00
_cell.angle_beta   90.00
_cell.angle_gamma   90.00
#
_symmetry.space_group_name_H-M   'P 1'
#
loop_
_entity.id
_entity.type
_entity.pdbx_description
1 polymer ?
#
loop_
_entity_poly.entity_id
_entity_poly.type
_entity_poly.pdbx_seq_one_letter_code
_entity_poly.pdbx_strand_id
1 'polypeptide(L)'
;MLIGRKHEFFALREAILARQSLLVYGDPGAGKTALLTEVLSNLPPDTRRNCLLCSVHESPCAIWRSLTRSLAQVGNPEVLSRMNRECDCAAAANRWLRRQTSLRLRGILRRAMRANPYCVLFDTAGRLPDGVFSLLRDWVWSRRTPVILLARGSSERELGRVARLYWHSAMRLELAAMAPLDLEAVLGESILRCNLSRVADQEFRKFVLQQAHGLPGAIVQLCELATQTAYHSSGRLKLHTLAVDFRLHHCTPYLPLEWAKNHD
;
A
#
# COMPACT_ATOMS: atom_id res chain seq x y z
N MET A 1 15.82 -2.21 -6.73
CA MET A 1 15.13 -1.02 -7.31
C MET A 1 14.04 -1.51 -8.25
N LEU A 2 12.82 -0.97 -8.16
CA LEU A 2 11.69 -1.39 -9.00
C LEU A 2 11.97 -1.14 -10.49
N ILE A 3 11.65 -2.13 -11.31
CA ILE A 3 11.78 -2.05 -12.77
C ILE A 3 10.79 -0.99 -13.29
N GLY A 4 11.23 -0.15 -14.21
CA GLY A 4 10.41 0.80 -14.97
C GLY A 4 9.75 1.93 -14.17
N ARG A 5 10.10 2.12 -12.87
CA ARG A 5 9.45 3.10 -11.98
C ARG A 5 10.44 4.09 -11.35
N LYS A 6 11.51 4.41 -12.06
CA LYS A 6 12.56 5.30 -11.54
C LYS A 6 12.04 6.71 -11.25
N HIS A 7 11.29 7.29 -12.18
CA HIS A 7 10.73 8.63 -12.03
C HIS A 7 9.78 8.70 -10.82
N GLU A 8 8.85 7.76 -10.72
CA GLU A 8 7.86 7.70 -9.64
C GLU A 8 8.53 7.43 -8.28
N PHE A 9 9.60 6.62 -8.27
CA PHE A 9 10.41 6.39 -7.08
C PHE A 9 11.02 7.68 -6.56
N PHE A 10 11.68 8.46 -7.42
CA PHE A 10 12.29 9.72 -7.02
C PHE A 10 11.23 10.76 -6.63
N ALA A 11 10.12 10.87 -7.36
CA ALA A 11 9.05 11.81 -7.04
C ALA A 11 8.43 11.51 -5.66
N LEU A 12 8.14 10.24 -5.34
CA LEU A 12 7.61 9.86 -4.02
C LEU A 12 8.66 10.07 -2.92
N ARG A 13 9.92 9.70 -3.17
CA ARG A 13 11.02 9.90 -2.22
C ARG A 13 11.21 11.38 -1.88
N GLU A 14 11.25 12.25 -2.88
CA GLU A 14 11.37 13.70 -2.71
C GLU A 14 10.17 14.29 -1.96
N ALA A 15 8.95 13.87 -2.26
CA ALA A 15 7.76 14.31 -1.54
C ALA A 15 7.86 13.99 -0.02
N ILE A 16 8.35 12.79 0.32
CA ILE A 16 8.54 12.39 1.73
C ILE A 16 9.65 13.25 2.38
N LEU A 17 10.80 13.42 1.72
CA LEU A 17 11.94 14.22 2.21
C LEU A 17 11.58 15.69 2.38
N ALA A 18 10.89 16.26 1.39
CA ALA A 18 10.40 17.65 1.41
C ALA A 18 9.16 17.84 2.30
N ARG A 19 8.65 16.75 2.91
CA ARG A 19 7.46 16.78 3.78
C ARG A 19 6.24 17.37 3.07
N GLN A 20 6.02 16.96 1.86
CA GLN A 20 4.89 17.35 1.05
C GLN A 20 3.83 16.25 1.02
N SER A 21 2.56 16.66 1.01
CA SER A 21 1.47 15.71 0.79
C SER A 21 1.40 15.30 -0.69
N LEU A 22 1.23 14.01 -0.95
CA LEU A 22 1.19 13.45 -2.29
C LEU A 22 0.10 12.39 -2.41
N LEU A 23 -0.67 12.44 -3.48
CA LEU A 23 -1.58 11.38 -3.91
C LEU A 23 -0.86 10.51 -4.95
N VAL A 24 -0.64 9.24 -4.63
CA VAL A 24 -0.17 8.22 -5.57
C VAL A 24 -1.36 7.39 -6.00
N TYR A 25 -1.67 7.36 -7.28
CA TYR A 25 -2.86 6.68 -7.78
C TYR A 25 -2.55 5.86 -9.03
N GLY A 26 -3.46 4.99 -9.39
CA GLY A 26 -3.36 4.09 -10.54
C GLY A 26 -4.19 2.83 -10.32
N ASP A 27 -4.32 2.01 -11.34
CA ASP A 27 -5.12 0.79 -11.30
C ASP A 27 -4.65 -0.21 -10.23
N PRO A 28 -5.53 -1.11 -9.77
CA PRO A 28 -5.13 -2.25 -8.97
C PRO A 28 -4.03 -3.04 -9.70
N GLY A 29 -2.96 -3.36 -9.01
CA GLY A 29 -1.81 -4.05 -9.64
C GLY A 29 -0.77 -3.13 -10.31
N ALA A 30 -0.96 -1.80 -10.35
CA ALA A 30 0.03 -0.86 -10.89
C ALA A 30 1.35 -0.77 -10.07
N GLY A 31 1.39 -1.38 -8.88
CA GLY A 31 2.60 -1.46 -8.06
C GLY A 31 2.73 -0.36 -6.99
N LYS A 32 1.66 0.34 -6.61
CA LYS A 32 1.68 1.42 -5.62
C LYS A 32 2.30 1.04 -4.28
N THR A 33 1.85 -0.05 -3.68
CA THR A 33 2.37 -0.55 -2.39
C THR A 33 3.82 -1.00 -2.51
N ALA A 34 4.19 -1.64 -3.62
CA ALA A 34 5.57 -2.04 -3.92
C ALA A 34 6.48 -0.81 -4.04
N LEU A 35 6.03 0.23 -4.75
CA LEU A 35 6.75 1.51 -4.86
C LEU A 35 6.97 2.15 -3.49
N LEU A 36 5.92 2.24 -2.66
CA LEU A 36 6.04 2.80 -1.31
C LEU A 36 7.03 1.99 -0.46
N THR A 37 6.95 0.67 -0.49
CA THR A 37 7.86 -0.22 0.27
C THR A 37 9.31 -0.02 -0.15
N GLU A 38 9.58 0.04 -1.46
CA GLU A 38 10.92 0.28 -2.00
C GLU A 38 11.44 1.66 -1.59
N VAL A 39 10.63 2.70 -1.69
CA VAL A 39 11.01 4.05 -1.25
C VAL A 39 11.34 4.06 0.24
N LEU A 40 10.50 3.49 1.08
CA LEU A 40 10.72 3.42 2.53
C LEU A 40 12.01 2.67 2.89
N SER A 41 12.34 1.61 2.15
CA SER A 41 13.59 0.85 2.35
C SER A 41 14.83 1.66 2.02
N ASN A 42 14.72 2.63 1.13
CA ASN A 42 15.80 3.49 0.65
C ASN A 42 15.83 4.89 1.29
N LEU A 43 14.97 5.15 2.28
CA LEU A 43 15.02 6.40 3.06
C LEU A 43 16.11 6.34 4.14
N PRO A 44 16.69 7.50 4.51
CA PRO A 44 17.53 7.61 5.69
C PRO A 44 16.78 7.09 6.94
N PRO A 45 17.48 6.39 7.87
CA PRO A 45 16.84 5.76 9.03
C PRO A 45 15.97 6.70 9.85
N ASP A 46 16.40 7.95 10.06
CA ASP A 46 15.65 8.95 10.83
C ASP A 46 14.38 9.40 10.10
N THR A 47 14.45 9.60 8.78
CA THR A 47 13.27 9.91 7.97
C THR A 47 12.30 8.75 7.96
N ARG A 48 12.79 7.52 7.81
CA ARG A 48 11.97 6.30 7.82
C ARG A 48 11.24 6.11 9.14
N ARG A 49 11.88 6.36 10.29
CA ARG A 49 11.25 6.33 11.62
C ARG A 49 10.11 7.34 11.76
N ASN A 50 10.19 8.45 11.03
CA ASN A 50 9.16 9.47 11.02
C ASN A 50 8.00 9.20 10.03
N CYS A 51 8.04 8.07 9.30
CA CYS A 51 6.95 7.62 8.43
C CYS A 51 6.01 6.70 9.20
N LEU A 52 4.77 7.14 9.41
CA LEU A 52 3.74 6.39 10.13
C LEU A 52 2.79 5.74 9.13
N LEU A 53 2.89 4.42 8.99
CA LEU A 53 1.98 3.66 8.11
C LEU A 53 0.62 3.46 8.78
N CYS A 54 -0.45 3.78 8.06
CA CYS A 54 -1.83 3.58 8.46
C CYS A 54 -2.57 2.79 7.36
N SER A 55 -2.85 1.52 7.62
CA SER A 55 -3.59 0.63 6.71
C SER A 55 -5.11 0.63 6.97
N VAL A 56 -5.56 1.27 8.05
CA VAL A 56 -6.98 1.31 8.45
C VAL A 56 -7.61 2.64 8.07
N HIS A 57 -8.83 2.59 7.54
CA HIS A 57 -9.56 3.76 7.06
C HIS A 57 -11.08 3.70 7.30
N GLU A 58 -11.54 2.77 8.14
CA GLU A 58 -12.98 2.57 8.42
C GLU A 58 -13.57 3.71 9.25
N SER A 59 -12.79 4.29 10.14
CA SER A 59 -13.24 5.39 10.99
C SER A 59 -12.06 6.24 11.50
N PRO A 60 -12.30 7.50 11.88
CA PRO A 60 -11.28 8.34 12.52
C PRO A 60 -10.69 7.68 13.77
N CYS A 61 -11.49 6.98 14.55
CA CYS A 61 -11.03 6.30 15.77
C CYS A 61 -10.06 5.14 15.45
N ALA A 62 -10.33 4.37 14.40
CA ALA A 62 -9.44 3.32 13.92
C ALA A 62 -8.09 3.90 13.47
N ILE A 63 -8.11 5.03 12.74
CA ILE A 63 -6.92 5.76 12.33
C ILE A 63 -6.12 6.23 13.56
N TRP A 64 -6.77 6.84 14.54
CA TRP A 64 -6.09 7.29 15.77
C TRP A 64 -5.42 6.13 16.51
N ARG A 65 -6.08 4.97 16.61
CA ARG A 65 -5.51 3.76 17.22
C ARG A 65 -4.32 3.23 16.43
N SER A 66 -4.42 3.15 15.11
CA SER A 66 -3.35 2.70 14.22
C SER A 66 -2.12 3.60 14.35
N LEU A 67 -2.29 4.91 14.24
CA LEU A 67 -1.18 5.86 14.36
C LEU A 67 -0.56 5.88 15.76
N THR A 68 -1.36 5.76 16.83
CA THR A 68 -0.82 5.64 18.19
C THR A 68 0.01 4.39 18.34
N ARG A 69 -0.40 3.26 17.74
CA ARG A 69 0.38 2.02 17.71
C ARG A 69 1.69 2.22 16.95
N SER A 70 1.65 2.84 15.76
CA SER A 70 2.85 3.13 14.95
C SER A 70 3.82 4.03 15.71
N LEU A 71 3.32 5.06 16.41
CA LEU A 71 4.15 5.90 17.26
C LEU A 71 4.80 5.14 18.43
N ALA A 72 4.10 4.21 19.04
CA ALA A 72 4.69 3.34 20.06
C ALA A 72 5.80 2.44 19.49
N GLN A 73 5.58 1.90 18.30
CA GLN A 73 6.57 1.06 17.61
C GLN A 73 7.86 1.80 17.25
N VAL A 74 7.76 3.08 16.88
CA VAL A 74 8.93 3.92 16.59
C VAL A 74 9.56 4.53 17.84
N GLY A 75 9.06 4.17 19.04
CA GLY A 75 9.66 4.61 20.31
C GLY A 75 9.29 6.03 20.74
N ASN A 76 8.15 6.58 20.27
CA ASN A 76 7.78 7.94 20.65
C ASN A 76 7.57 8.08 22.17
N PRO A 77 8.31 8.99 22.86
CA PRO A 77 8.32 9.07 24.33
C PRO A 77 6.98 9.50 24.92
N GLU A 78 6.22 10.36 24.23
CA GLU A 78 4.89 10.81 24.70
C GLU A 78 3.87 9.66 24.74
N VAL A 79 3.97 8.74 23.78
CA VAL A 79 3.10 7.55 23.72
C VAL A 79 3.58 6.50 24.72
N LEU A 80 4.87 6.18 24.72
CA LEU A 80 5.46 5.14 25.59
C LEU A 80 5.29 5.47 27.06
N SER A 81 5.51 6.73 27.49
CA SER A 81 5.34 7.13 28.88
C SER A 81 3.91 6.89 29.41
N ARG A 82 2.91 6.93 28.54
CA ARG A 82 1.51 6.65 28.88
C ARG A 82 1.20 5.17 28.84
N MET A 83 1.75 4.46 27.84
CA MET A 83 1.53 3.02 27.71
C MET A 83 2.26 2.23 28.80
N ASN A 84 3.52 2.54 29.09
CA ASN A 84 4.34 1.84 30.08
C ASN A 84 3.80 1.94 31.52
N ARG A 85 3.02 2.99 31.80
CA ARG A 85 2.32 3.09 33.11
C ARG A 85 1.15 2.13 33.26
N GLU A 86 0.60 1.65 32.16
CA GLU A 86 -0.66 0.91 32.12
C GLU A 86 -0.52 -0.47 31.39
N CYS A 87 0.67 -0.78 30.81
CA CYS A 87 0.84 -1.92 29.93
C CYS A 87 2.17 -2.63 30.13
N ASP A 88 2.13 -3.89 30.57
CA ASP A 88 3.31 -4.73 30.79
C ASP A 88 3.68 -5.61 29.59
N CYS A 89 2.79 -5.69 28.59
CA CYS A 89 3.00 -6.53 27.38
C CYS A 89 2.20 -6.02 26.17
N ALA A 90 2.51 -6.54 24.98
CA ALA A 90 1.85 -6.15 23.72
C ALA A 90 0.33 -6.37 23.72
N ALA A 91 -0.15 -7.43 24.39
CA ALA A 91 -1.58 -7.68 24.52
C ALA A 91 -2.26 -6.64 25.42
N ALA A 92 -1.60 -6.20 26.50
CA ALA A 92 -2.08 -5.12 27.36
C ALA A 92 -2.10 -3.77 26.60
N ALA A 93 -1.09 -3.50 25.78
CA ALA A 93 -1.04 -2.32 24.92
C ALA A 93 -2.22 -2.27 23.94
N ASN A 94 -2.55 -3.40 23.30
CA ASN A 94 -3.70 -3.49 22.41
C ASN A 94 -5.04 -3.30 23.16
N ARG A 95 -5.18 -3.88 24.35
CA ARG A 95 -6.37 -3.66 25.20
C ARG A 95 -6.47 -2.19 25.62
N TRP A 96 -5.37 -1.58 26.00
CA TRP A 96 -5.30 -0.16 26.34
C TRP A 96 -5.78 0.72 25.18
N LEU A 97 -5.25 0.52 23.97
CA LEU A 97 -5.66 1.26 22.78
C LEU A 97 -7.16 1.14 22.48
N ARG A 98 -7.73 -0.06 22.67
CA ARG A 98 -9.18 -0.29 22.45
C ARG A 98 -10.06 0.45 23.46
N ARG A 99 -9.61 0.63 24.68
CA ARG A 99 -10.32 1.32 25.77
C ARG A 99 -10.26 2.84 25.66
N GLN A 100 -9.31 3.38 24.87
CA GLN A 100 -9.18 4.83 24.75
C GLN A 100 -10.31 5.43 23.91
N THR A 101 -10.80 6.58 24.36
CA THR A 101 -11.75 7.37 23.55
C THR A 101 -11.02 8.06 22.40
N SER A 102 -11.77 8.36 21.33
CA SER A 102 -11.28 9.09 20.17
C SER A 102 -10.64 10.44 20.56
N LEU A 103 -11.25 11.14 21.52
CA LEU A 103 -10.75 12.43 22.02
C LEU A 103 -9.39 12.29 22.72
N ARG A 104 -9.24 11.26 23.57
CA ARG A 104 -7.97 11.00 24.28
C ARG A 104 -6.86 10.63 23.32
N LEU A 105 -7.11 9.75 22.36
CA LEU A 105 -6.15 9.36 21.31
C LEU A 105 -5.73 10.58 20.47
N ARG A 106 -6.70 11.37 20.02
CA ARG A 106 -6.42 12.62 19.27
C ARG A 106 -5.53 13.56 20.06
N GLY A 107 -5.76 13.70 21.37
CA GLY A 107 -4.94 14.53 22.26
C GLY A 107 -3.50 14.03 22.38
N ILE A 108 -3.30 12.70 22.51
CA ILE A 108 -1.97 12.07 22.55
C ILE A 108 -1.23 12.30 21.23
N LEU A 109 -1.87 11.96 20.11
CA LEU A 109 -1.30 12.13 18.78
C LEU A 109 -0.93 13.58 18.49
N ARG A 110 -1.80 14.53 18.82
CA ARG A 110 -1.51 15.96 18.61
C ARG A 110 -0.25 16.42 19.36
N ARG A 111 0.01 15.93 20.57
CA ARG A 111 1.23 16.24 21.32
C ARG A 111 2.43 15.53 20.71
N ALA A 112 2.35 14.24 20.44
CA ALA A 112 3.42 13.46 19.85
C ALA A 112 3.86 14.02 18.48
N MET A 113 2.90 14.39 17.62
CA MET A 113 3.17 14.94 16.29
C MET A 113 3.65 16.41 16.28
N ARG A 114 3.49 17.13 17.38
CA ARG A 114 4.09 18.48 17.53
C ARG A 114 5.58 18.43 17.83
N ALA A 115 6.01 17.41 18.58
CA ALA A 115 7.41 17.27 18.99
C ALA A 115 8.30 16.76 17.85
N ASN A 116 7.74 16.02 16.90
CA ASN A 116 8.49 15.41 15.81
C ASN A 116 7.75 15.55 14.47
N PRO A 117 8.51 15.72 13.38
CA PRO A 117 7.97 15.92 12.03
C PRO A 117 7.55 14.60 11.37
N TYR A 118 6.45 14.01 11.77
CA TYR A 118 5.94 12.78 11.16
C TYR A 118 5.26 13.01 9.81
N CYS A 119 5.41 12.02 8.91
CA CYS A 119 4.67 11.88 7.66
C CYS A 119 3.71 10.69 7.79
N VAL A 120 2.44 10.86 7.45
CA VAL A 120 1.45 9.80 7.52
C VAL A 120 1.25 9.18 6.15
N LEU A 121 1.39 7.86 6.08
CA LEU A 121 1.27 7.08 4.86
C LEU A 121 -0.02 6.26 4.93
N PHE A 122 -0.94 6.50 4.00
CA PHE A 122 -2.17 5.73 3.87
C PHE A 122 -2.11 4.81 2.66
N ASP A 123 -2.27 3.51 2.88
CA ASP A 123 -2.54 2.55 1.81
C ASP A 123 -4.04 2.25 1.82
N THR A 124 -4.78 2.94 0.95
CA THR A 124 -6.23 2.85 0.94
C THR A 124 -6.75 2.09 -0.27
N ALA A 125 -7.63 1.16 0.03
CA ALA A 125 -8.31 0.39 -0.98
C ALA A 125 -9.77 0.84 -1.10
N GLY A 126 -10.05 2.01 -1.67
CA GLY A 126 -11.42 2.33 -2.02
C GLY A 126 -12.00 3.63 -1.41
N ARG A 127 -13.32 3.66 -1.26
CA ARG A 127 -14.07 4.86 -0.86
C ARG A 127 -13.86 5.19 0.63
N LEU A 128 -13.44 6.42 0.91
CA LEU A 128 -13.25 6.90 2.27
C LEU A 128 -14.59 7.31 2.92
N PRO A 129 -14.87 6.88 4.15
CA PRO A 129 -15.99 7.40 4.94
C PRO A 129 -15.87 8.92 5.18
N ASP A 130 -17.00 9.62 5.34
CA ASP A 130 -17.02 11.08 5.47
C ASP A 130 -16.19 11.62 6.62
N GLY A 131 -16.19 10.96 7.76
CA GLY A 131 -15.38 11.36 8.91
C GLY A 131 -13.86 11.23 8.65
N VAL A 132 -13.46 10.20 7.90
CA VAL A 132 -12.07 9.99 7.49
C VAL A 132 -11.66 11.02 6.43
N PHE A 133 -12.54 11.26 5.46
CA PHE A 133 -12.30 12.30 4.45
C PHE A 133 -12.08 13.68 5.09
N SER A 134 -12.93 14.07 6.04
CA SER A 134 -12.80 15.35 6.75
C SER A 134 -11.48 15.44 7.51
N LEU A 135 -11.06 14.34 8.16
CA LEU A 135 -9.78 14.27 8.85
C LEU A 135 -8.59 14.46 7.91
N LEU A 136 -8.58 13.74 6.78
CA LEU A 136 -7.51 13.86 5.77
C LEU A 136 -7.48 15.25 5.15
N ARG A 137 -8.65 15.83 4.87
CA ARG A 137 -8.74 17.20 4.39
C ARG A 137 -8.06 18.18 5.33
N ASP A 138 -8.35 18.09 6.63
CA ASP A 138 -7.77 18.98 7.63
C ASP A 138 -6.24 18.83 7.71
N TRP A 139 -5.71 17.62 7.51
CA TRP A 139 -4.26 17.39 7.50
C TRP A 139 -3.59 17.90 6.23
N VAL A 140 -4.10 17.52 5.07
CA VAL A 140 -3.54 17.92 3.76
C VAL A 140 -3.57 19.44 3.60
N TRP A 141 -4.68 20.08 3.93
CA TRP A 141 -4.84 21.53 3.73
C TRP A 141 -4.14 22.39 4.80
N SER A 142 -4.03 21.89 6.03
CA SER A 142 -3.28 22.62 7.08
C SER A 142 -1.76 22.58 6.87
N ARG A 143 -1.27 21.68 5.98
CA ARG A 143 0.16 21.44 5.72
C ARG A 143 1.01 21.12 6.96
N ARG A 144 0.37 20.85 8.10
CA ARG A 144 1.07 20.55 9.36
C ARG A 144 1.57 19.11 9.43
N THR A 145 0.81 18.21 8.82
CA THR A 145 1.11 16.79 8.77
C THR A 145 1.08 16.35 7.32
N PRO A 146 2.23 16.09 6.69
CA PRO A 146 2.26 15.57 5.33
C PRO A 146 1.55 14.23 5.26
N VAL A 147 0.73 14.04 4.23
CA VAL A 147 -0.04 12.82 3.99
C VAL A 147 0.31 12.29 2.61
N ILE A 148 0.90 11.10 2.58
CA ILE A 148 1.03 10.32 1.34
C ILE A 148 -0.15 9.36 1.29
N LEU A 149 -0.97 9.48 0.27
CA LEU A 149 -2.15 8.65 0.09
C LEU A 149 -2.01 7.78 -1.15
N LEU A 150 -2.05 6.46 -0.99
CA LEU A 150 -2.15 5.52 -2.11
C LEU A 150 -3.63 5.27 -2.39
N ALA A 151 -4.11 5.59 -3.59
CA ALA A 151 -5.50 5.41 -3.97
C ALA A 151 -5.63 4.46 -5.17
N ARG A 152 -6.73 3.70 -5.22
CA ARG A 152 -7.12 2.90 -6.38
C ARG A 152 -7.92 3.75 -7.34
N GLY A 153 -7.65 3.57 -8.63
CA GLY A 153 -8.30 4.26 -9.74
C GLY A 153 -7.33 5.06 -10.58
N SER A 154 -7.60 5.11 -11.87
CA SER A 154 -6.82 5.83 -12.89
C SER A 154 -7.50 7.12 -13.36
N SER A 155 -8.75 7.33 -12.96
CA SER A 155 -9.54 8.51 -13.37
C SER A 155 -10.02 9.35 -12.18
N GLU A 156 -10.29 10.63 -12.41
CA GLU A 156 -10.87 11.51 -11.39
C GLU A 156 -12.23 11.02 -10.89
N ARG A 157 -12.99 10.33 -11.74
CA ARG A 157 -14.28 9.74 -11.37
C ARG A 157 -14.11 8.61 -10.35
N GLU A 158 -13.10 7.76 -10.52
CA GLU A 158 -12.80 6.66 -9.61
C GLU A 158 -12.19 7.17 -8.30
N LEU A 159 -11.28 8.13 -8.38
CA LEU A 159 -10.70 8.80 -7.21
C LEU A 159 -11.74 9.63 -6.44
N GLY A 160 -12.77 10.11 -7.13
CA GLY A 160 -13.89 10.84 -6.55
C GLY A 160 -13.45 12.02 -5.68
N ARG A 161 -13.90 12.03 -4.42
CA ARG A 161 -13.61 13.12 -3.48
C ARG A 161 -12.12 13.22 -3.11
N VAL A 162 -11.37 12.14 -3.21
CA VAL A 162 -9.92 12.12 -2.88
C VAL A 162 -9.13 13.00 -3.83
N ALA A 163 -9.49 13.01 -5.13
CA ALA A 163 -8.86 13.90 -6.10
C ALA A 163 -8.96 15.39 -5.71
N ARG A 164 -10.04 15.78 -5.04
CA ARG A 164 -10.23 17.17 -4.58
C ARG A 164 -9.36 17.57 -3.39
N LEU A 165 -8.86 16.60 -2.61
CA LEU A 165 -7.90 16.88 -1.53
C LEU A 165 -6.55 17.33 -2.07
N TYR A 166 -6.16 16.76 -3.21
CA TYR A 166 -4.88 16.99 -3.88
C TYR A 166 -5.14 17.75 -5.18
N TRP A 167 -5.67 18.96 -5.06
CA TRP A 167 -6.15 19.78 -6.19
C TRP A 167 -5.05 20.25 -7.14
N HIS A 168 -3.81 20.39 -6.66
CA HIS A 168 -2.69 20.82 -7.49
C HIS A 168 -2.02 19.61 -8.15
N SER A 169 -1.70 19.73 -9.46
CA SER A 169 -1.08 18.63 -10.23
C SER A 169 0.23 18.12 -9.62
N ALA A 170 1.07 19.01 -9.09
CA ALA A 170 2.31 18.66 -8.40
C ALA A 170 2.11 17.81 -7.12
N MET A 171 0.88 17.72 -6.62
CA MET A 171 0.52 16.85 -5.49
C MET A 171 -0.02 15.48 -5.94
N ARG A 172 0.07 15.15 -7.22
CA ARG A 172 -0.47 13.92 -7.80
C ARG A 172 0.60 13.17 -8.56
N LEU A 173 0.73 11.89 -8.30
CA LEU A 173 1.63 10.98 -8.98
C LEU A 173 0.83 9.80 -9.52
N GLU A 174 0.69 9.72 -10.82
CA GLU A 174 0.02 8.61 -11.49
C GLU A 174 0.99 7.46 -11.71
N LEU A 175 0.57 6.24 -11.37
CA LEU A 175 1.22 5.03 -11.81
C LEU A 175 0.46 4.48 -13.03
N ALA A 176 0.80 4.99 -14.19
CA ALA A 176 0.26 4.54 -15.47
C ALA A 176 0.66 3.09 -15.80
N ALA A 177 0.07 2.52 -16.84
CA ALA A 177 0.49 1.26 -17.41
C ALA A 177 1.99 1.26 -17.72
N MET A 178 2.67 0.15 -17.45
CA MET A 178 4.11 0.01 -17.64
C MET A 178 4.45 -0.24 -19.11
N ALA A 179 5.61 0.25 -19.56
CA ALA A 179 6.09 0.02 -20.92
C ALA A 179 6.35 -1.48 -21.18
N PRO A 180 6.18 -1.97 -22.43
CA PRO A 180 6.33 -3.38 -22.76
C PRO A 180 7.68 -3.99 -22.35
N LEU A 181 8.78 -3.26 -22.57
CA LEU A 181 10.12 -3.72 -22.19
C LEU A 181 10.29 -3.90 -20.68
N ASP A 182 9.72 -2.98 -19.89
CA ASP A 182 9.74 -3.08 -18.44
C ASP A 182 8.88 -4.24 -17.95
N LEU A 183 7.73 -4.50 -18.59
CA LEU A 183 6.87 -5.65 -18.28
C LEU A 183 7.57 -6.98 -18.57
N GLU A 184 8.30 -7.08 -19.68
CA GLU A 184 9.12 -8.27 -19.99
C GLU A 184 10.19 -8.51 -18.93
N ALA A 185 10.83 -7.45 -18.43
CA ALA A 185 11.81 -7.55 -17.37
C ALA A 185 11.15 -8.01 -16.04
N VAL A 186 9.96 -7.47 -15.68
CA VAL A 186 9.18 -7.93 -14.52
C VAL A 186 8.78 -9.39 -14.67
N LEU A 187 8.37 -9.82 -15.88
CA LEU A 187 8.03 -11.21 -16.16
C LEU A 187 9.23 -12.13 -15.99
N GLY A 188 10.39 -11.74 -16.52
CA GLY A 188 11.62 -12.50 -16.35
C GLY A 188 11.99 -12.71 -14.88
N GLU A 189 11.95 -11.65 -14.07
CA GLU A 189 12.20 -11.71 -12.63
C GLU A 189 11.15 -12.58 -11.91
N SER A 190 9.88 -12.45 -12.27
CA SER A 190 8.80 -13.25 -11.67
C SER A 190 8.91 -14.73 -11.98
N ILE A 191 9.28 -15.10 -13.21
CA ILE A 191 9.54 -16.49 -13.63
C ILE A 191 10.67 -17.10 -12.78
N LEU A 192 11.77 -16.35 -12.58
CA LEU A 192 12.90 -16.80 -11.77
C LEU A 192 12.48 -16.97 -10.30
N ARG A 193 11.80 -15.99 -9.73
CA ARG A 193 11.33 -16.02 -8.33
C ARG A 193 10.36 -17.18 -8.06
N CYS A 194 9.49 -17.48 -9.02
CA CYS A 194 8.51 -18.56 -8.93
C CYS A 194 9.05 -19.93 -9.38
N ASN A 195 10.33 -20.04 -9.76
CA ASN A 195 10.96 -21.27 -10.26
C ASN A 195 10.25 -21.88 -11.49
N LEU A 196 9.68 -21.03 -12.34
CA LEU A 196 8.93 -21.46 -13.53
C LEU A 196 9.79 -21.63 -14.79
N SER A 197 11.12 -21.45 -14.70
CA SER A 197 12.03 -21.44 -15.86
C SER A 197 11.93 -22.66 -16.77
N ARG A 198 11.51 -23.84 -16.23
CA ARG A 198 11.37 -25.08 -16.99
C ARG A 198 10.05 -25.20 -17.76
N VAL A 199 9.01 -24.48 -17.33
CA VAL A 199 7.65 -24.58 -17.87
C VAL A 199 7.16 -23.29 -18.53
N ALA A 200 7.85 -22.18 -18.28
CA ALA A 200 7.54 -20.87 -18.84
C ALA A 200 8.13 -20.73 -20.25
N ASP A 201 7.50 -21.42 -21.21
CA ASP A 201 7.81 -21.32 -22.63
C ASP A 201 7.41 -19.97 -23.24
N GLN A 202 7.62 -19.81 -24.54
CA GLN A 202 7.30 -18.56 -25.23
C GLN A 202 5.77 -18.31 -25.29
N GLU A 203 4.96 -19.36 -25.32
CA GLU A 203 3.50 -19.28 -25.32
C GLU A 203 2.99 -18.73 -23.97
N PHE A 204 3.51 -19.25 -22.84
CA PHE A 204 3.21 -18.73 -21.51
C PHE A 204 3.62 -17.26 -21.36
N ARG A 205 4.82 -16.90 -21.82
CA ARG A 205 5.30 -15.51 -21.73
C ARG A 205 4.39 -14.54 -22.48
N LYS A 206 4.04 -14.89 -23.71
CA LYS A 206 3.12 -14.10 -24.54
C LYS A 206 1.74 -13.99 -23.88
N PHE A 207 1.23 -15.10 -23.36
CA PHE A 207 -0.04 -15.16 -22.65
C PHE A 207 -0.05 -14.21 -21.42
N VAL A 208 0.97 -14.29 -20.56
CA VAL A 208 1.06 -13.44 -19.34
C VAL A 208 1.11 -11.96 -19.70
N LEU A 209 1.94 -11.56 -20.68
CA LEU A 209 2.02 -10.17 -21.12
C LEU A 209 0.71 -9.64 -21.68
N GLN A 210 -0.03 -10.48 -22.44
CA GLN A 210 -1.35 -10.11 -22.95
C GLN A 210 -2.38 -9.94 -21.83
N GLN A 211 -2.42 -10.84 -20.84
CA GLN A 211 -3.38 -10.76 -19.73
C GLN A 211 -3.03 -9.64 -18.74
N ALA A 212 -1.77 -9.22 -18.67
CA ALA A 212 -1.32 -8.19 -17.72
C ALA A 212 -1.82 -6.78 -18.06
N HIS A 213 -2.15 -6.47 -19.31
CA HIS A 213 -2.63 -5.14 -19.73
C HIS A 213 -1.79 -3.97 -19.20
N GLY A 214 -0.47 -4.13 -19.13
CA GLY A 214 0.42 -3.07 -18.60
C GLY A 214 0.57 -3.04 -17.08
N LEU A 215 -0.02 -3.98 -16.35
CA LEU A 215 -0.03 -4.01 -14.89
C LEU A 215 0.97 -5.04 -14.34
N PRO A 216 2.07 -4.62 -13.68
CA PRO A 216 3.08 -5.54 -13.16
C PRO A 216 2.53 -6.50 -12.09
N GLY A 217 1.53 -6.08 -11.30
CA GLY A 217 0.89 -6.94 -10.32
C GLY A 217 0.15 -8.14 -10.95
N ALA A 218 -0.41 -7.99 -12.14
CA ALA A 218 -1.05 -9.08 -12.87
C ALA A 218 -0.02 -10.14 -13.30
N ILE A 219 1.18 -9.72 -13.74
CA ILE A 219 2.29 -10.63 -14.06
C ILE A 219 2.68 -11.46 -12.84
N VAL A 220 2.88 -10.79 -11.71
CA VAL A 220 3.26 -11.46 -10.45
C VAL A 220 2.20 -12.49 -10.06
N GLN A 221 0.92 -12.13 -10.06
CA GLN A 221 -0.17 -13.03 -9.70
C GLN A 221 -0.30 -14.21 -10.65
N LEU A 222 -0.19 -13.99 -11.98
CA LEU A 222 -0.21 -15.08 -12.96
C LEU A 222 0.94 -16.05 -12.77
N CYS A 223 2.15 -15.56 -12.48
CA CYS A 223 3.29 -16.41 -12.16
C CYS A 223 3.09 -17.18 -10.85
N GLU A 224 2.55 -16.53 -9.81
CA GLU A 224 2.24 -17.19 -8.53
C GLU A 224 1.16 -18.27 -8.70
N LEU A 225 0.08 -18.00 -9.42
CA LEU A 225 -0.92 -19.02 -9.76
C LEU A 225 -0.31 -20.18 -10.54
N ALA A 226 0.54 -19.90 -11.53
CA ALA A 226 1.19 -20.91 -12.35
C ALA A 226 2.11 -21.85 -11.56
N THR A 227 2.50 -21.56 -10.32
CA THR A 227 3.25 -22.48 -9.45
C THR A 227 2.41 -23.65 -8.94
N GLN A 228 1.09 -23.53 -8.93
CA GLN A 228 0.19 -24.56 -8.40
C GLN A 228 0.10 -25.77 -9.33
N THR A 229 0.18 -26.97 -8.78
CA THR A 229 0.16 -28.23 -9.52
C THR A 229 -1.12 -28.43 -10.36
N ALA A 230 -2.22 -27.82 -9.96
CA ALA A 230 -3.50 -27.89 -10.69
C ALA A 230 -3.40 -27.37 -12.14
N TYR A 231 -2.49 -26.42 -12.40
CA TYR A 231 -2.29 -25.86 -13.74
C TYR A 231 -1.25 -26.61 -14.57
N HIS A 232 -0.61 -27.66 -14.04
CA HIS A 232 0.37 -28.44 -14.76
C HIS A 232 -0.26 -29.68 -15.38
N SER A 233 0.12 -29.99 -16.64
CA SER A 233 -0.27 -31.20 -17.34
C SER A 233 0.85 -31.63 -18.29
N SER A 234 1.39 -32.83 -18.10
CA SER A 234 2.43 -33.40 -18.98
C SER A 234 3.63 -32.43 -19.22
N GLY A 235 4.05 -31.70 -18.19
CA GLY A 235 5.18 -30.74 -18.28
C GLY A 235 4.84 -29.39 -18.92
N ARG A 236 3.57 -29.13 -19.23
CA ARG A 236 3.07 -27.85 -19.78
C ARG A 236 2.05 -27.19 -18.86
N LEU A 237 1.88 -25.89 -19.02
CA LEU A 237 0.88 -25.12 -18.28
C LEU A 237 -0.46 -25.09 -19.02
N LYS A 238 -1.55 -25.29 -18.29
CA LYS A 238 -2.94 -25.18 -18.78
C LYS A 238 -3.34 -23.70 -18.83
N LEU A 239 -2.93 -22.96 -19.87
CA LEU A 239 -3.10 -21.52 -19.96
C LEU A 239 -4.58 -21.09 -19.91
N HIS A 240 -5.49 -21.87 -20.50
CA HIS A 240 -6.92 -21.55 -20.47
C HIS A 240 -7.49 -21.60 -19.05
N THR A 241 -7.17 -22.64 -18.28
CA THR A 241 -7.62 -22.76 -16.89
C THR A 241 -7.03 -21.64 -16.03
N LEU A 242 -5.75 -21.34 -16.22
CA LEU A 242 -5.06 -20.24 -15.54
C LEU A 242 -5.72 -18.88 -15.85
N ALA A 243 -6.14 -18.66 -17.12
CA ALA A 243 -6.84 -17.44 -17.52
C ALA A 243 -8.20 -17.27 -16.82
N VAL A 244 -8.97 -18.37 -16.73
CA VAL A 244 -10.29 -18.36 -16.08
C VAL A 244 -10.14 -18.02 -14.59
N ASP A 245 -9.28 -18.72 -13.88
CA ASP A 245 -9.09 -18.52 -12.45
C ASP A 245 -8.50 -17.14 -12.15
N PHE A 246 -7.55 -16.66 -12.95
CA PHE A 246 -7.04 -15.30 -12.83
C PHE A 246 -8.15 -14.25 -12.95
N ARG A 247 -9.07 -14.39 -13.91
CA ARG A 247 -10.21 -13.48 -14.08
C ARG A 247 -11.19 -13.57 -12.91
N LEU A 248 -11.49 -14.76 -12.42
CA LEU A 248 -12.34 -14.95 -11.25
C LEU A 248 -11.76 -14.29 -10.02
N HIS A 249 -10.46 -14.41 -9.78
CA HIS A 249 -9.78 -13.73 -8.67
C HIS A 249 -9.75 -12.20 -8.82
N HIS A 250 -9.72 -11.68 -10.05
CA HIS A 250 -9.79 -10.23 -10.30
C HIS A 250 -11.21 -9.66 -10.19
N CYS A 251 -12.24 -10.46 -10.47
CA CYS A 251 -13.64 -10.04 -10.32
C CYS A 251 -14.14 -10.10 -8.88
N THR A 252 -13.50 -10.88 -8.01
CA THR A 252 -13.80 -10.87 -6.57
C THR A 252 -13.05 -9.73 -5.89
N PRO A 253 -13.71 -8.89 -5.07
CA PRO A 253 -13.01 -7.91 -4.26
C PRO A 253 -12.01 -8.67 -3.37
N TYR A 254 -10.75 -8.27 -3.44
CA TYR A 254 -9.62 -8.85 -2.72
C TYR A 254 -9.96 -8.96 -1.22
N LEU A 255 -10.34 -10.15 -0.77
CA LEU A 255 -10.36 -10.46 0.65
C LEU A 255 -8.90 -10.70 1.06
N PRO A 256 -8.36 -9.98 2.06
CA PRO A 256 -6.99 -10.20 2.52
C PRO A 256 -6.81 -11.66 2.92
N LEU A 257 -5.70 -12.27 2.53
CA LEU A 257 -5.34 -13.65 2.87
C LEU A 257 -5.30 -13.95 4.39
N GLU A 258 -5.40 -12.95 5.24
CA GLU A 258 -5.54 -13.11 6.69
C GLU A 258 -6.88 -13.72 7.13
N TRP A 259 -7.90 -13.72 6.27
CA TRP A 259 -9.22 -14.30 6.58
C TRP A 259 -9.22 -15.84 6.51
N ALA A 260 -8.35 -16.42 5.71
CA ALA A 260 -8.28 -17.87 5.52
C ALA A 260 -7.52 -18.60 6.65
N LYS A 261 -6.78 -17.89 7.51
CA LYS A 261 -5.98 -18.50 8.59
C LYS A 261 -6.67 -18.58 9.95
N ASN A 262 -7.87 -18.06 10.10
CA ASN A 262 -8.58 -17.99 11.39
C ASN A 262 -9.87 -18.84 11.46
N HIS A 263 -10.08 -19.76 10.51
CA HIS A 263 -11.28 -20.60 10.46
C HIS A 263 -10.99 -22.10 10.21
N ASP A 264 -9.80 -22.59 10.66
CA ASP A 264 -9.56 -24.02 10.89
C ASP A 264 -9.42 -24.28 12.40
#